data_966f2843fe818d04735efaeaa9928ffa
#
_entry.id   966f2843fe818d04735efaeaa9928ffa
#
_cell.length_a   1.000
_cell.length_b   1.000
_cell.length_c   1.000
_cell.angle_alpha   90.00
_cell.angle_beta   90.00
_cell.angle_gamma   90.00
#
_symmetry.space_group_name_H-M   'P 1'
#
loop_
_entity.id
_entity.type
_entity.pdbx_description
1 polymer ?
#
loop_
_entity_poly.entity_id
_entity_poly.type
_entity_poly.pdbx_seq_one_letter_code
_entity_poly.pdbx_strand_id
1 'polypeptide(L)'
;MGELAVLGNVAIDVIDGGRPQVGGGPYHCGQGLRLLERRAHIVAKCAPDDRPLVVPPLATLGLQLTMVDAEQTAAFALLYEGEVRTTELQAVGDPWKPEDLAAIGAAQWVHVAPLVQSDFPAETMEALAVGRKVSYDGQGLVRCAEVGQVRFDDQFDRDVLRNITFLKLAEEEASVILRDVNERSVERLGVPEVVVTYGSRGSVVYAGGDTTPVPCHPIQGVDLTGCGDVFGVGYLAARSDGLGPVAAARRATALVALLLTNRKRRR
;
A
#
# COMPACT_ATOMS: atom_id res chain seq x y z
N MET A 1 -9.98 15.43 -13.84
CA MET A 1 -9.57 14.24 -13.05
C MET A 1 -8.08 14.04 -13.28
N GLY A 2 -7.26 14.11 -12.21
CA GLY A 2 -5.81 13.90 -12.31
C GLY A 2 -5.47 12.45 -12.66
N GLU A 3 -4.37 12.24 -13.39
CA GLU A 3 -3.86 10.90 -13.65
C GLU A 3 -3.35 10.28 -12.36
N LEU A 4 -3.71 9.00 -12.14
CA LEU A 4 -3.32 8.20 -10.99
C LEU A 4 -2.21 7.23 -11.36
N ALA A 5 -1.23 7.07 -10.47
CA ALA A 5 -0.27 5.98 -10.54
C ALA A 5 -0.16 5.23 -9.21
N VAL A 6 0.19 3.97 -9.30
CA VAL A 6 0.63 3.14 -8.16
C VAL A 6 2.07 2.72 -8.42
N LEU A 7 2.92 2.91 -7.43
CA LEU A 7 4.35 2.67 -7.49
C LEU A 7 4.77 1.71 -6.39
N GLY A 8 5.48 0.64 -6.70
CA GLY A 8 5.98 -0.29 -5.68
C GLY A 8 6.64 -1.54 -6.22
N ASN A 9 7.28 -2.27 -5.32
CA ASN A 9 7.80 -3.59 -5.60
C ASN A 9 6.64 -4.59 -5.67
N VAL A 10 6.62 -5.47 -6.67
CA VAL A 10 5.82 -6.69 -6.60
C VAL A 10 6.53 -7.70 -5.71
N ALA A 11 5.78 -8.65 -5.20
CA ALA A 11 6.32 -9.76 -4.44
C ALA A 11 5.98 -11.10 -5.09
N ILE A 12 6.79 -12.10 -4.83
CA ILE A 12 6.46 -13.51 -5.06
C ILE A 12 6.03 -14.09 -3.71
N ASP A 13 4.76 -14.41 -3.60
CA ASP A 13 4.18 -14.96 -2.37
C ASP A 13 4.02 -16.48 -2.50
N VAL A 14 4.49 -17.23 -1.49
CA VAL A 14 4.24 -18.66 -1.34
C VAL A 14 3.37 -18.87 -0.10
N ILE A 15 2.13 -19.34 -0.30
CA ILE A 15 1.16 -19.58 0.77
C ILE A 15 1.15 -21.06 1.11
N ASP A 16 1.39 -21.39 2.39
CA ASP A 16 1.39 -22.77 2.94
C ASP A 16 2.21 -23.76 2.08
N GLY A 17 3.38 -23.33 1.60
CA GLY A 17 4.24 -24.15 0.74
C GLY A 17 3.65 -24.45 -0.64
N GLY A 18 2.59 -23.75 -1.05
CA GLY A 18 1.95 -23.90 -2.34
C GLY A 18 2.75 -23.34 -3.52
N ARG A 19 2.08 -23.11 -4.62
CA ARG A 19 2.73 -22.54 -5.81
C ARG A 19 3.02 -21.05 -5.62
N PRO A 20 4.17 -20.56 -6.11
CA PRO A 20 4.44 -19.12 -6.13
C PRO A 20 3.36 -18.36 -6.91
N GLN A 21 2.95 -17.22 -6.36
CA GLN A 21 1.97 -16.33 -6.97
C GLN A 21 2.38 -14.87 -6.79
N VAL A 22 1.80 -13.99 -7.62
CA VAL A 22 2.06 -12.56 -7.50
C VAL A 22 1.41 -11.99 -6.24
N GLY A 23 2.17 -11.17 -5.54
CA GLY A 23 1.75 -10.35 -4.41
C GLY A 23 2.27 -8.92 -4.53
N GLY A 24 2.21 -8.20 -3.41
CA GLY A 24 2.68 -6.83 -3.28
C GLY A 24 1.65 -5.77 -3.64
N GLY A 25 1.95 -4.55 -3.20
CA GLY A 25 1.03 -3.41 -3.31
C GLY A 25 0.55 -3.10 -4.72
N PRO A 26 1.39 -3.10 -5.78
CA PRO A 26 0.94 -2.86 -7.15
C PRO A 26 -0.17 -3.80 -7.61
N TYR A 27 -0.09 -5.07 -7.25
CA TYR A 27 -1.11 -6.05 -7.59
C TYR A 27 -2.42 -5.82 -6.83
N HIS A 28 -2.35 -5.65 -5.51
CA HIS A 28 -3.54 -5.46 -4.69
C HIS A 28 -4.22 -4.11 -4.93
N CYS A 29 -3.46 -3.02 -5.06
CA CYS A 29 -3.98 -1.72 -5.46
C CYS A 29 -4.67 -1.78 -6.83
N GLY A 30 -4.05 -2.50 -7.78
CA GLY A 30 -4.62 -2.71 -9.11
C GLY A 30 -5.98 -3.42 -9.07
N GLN A 31 -6.18 -4.40 -8.17
CA GLN A 31 -7.49 -5.02 -7.95
C GLN A 31 -8.53 -3.99 -7.50
N GLY A 32 -8.17 -3.09 -6.58
CA GLY A 32 -9.04 -2.01 -6.12
C GLY A 32 -9.41 -1.03 -7.25
N LEU A 33 -8.43 -0.61 -8.05
CA LEU A 33 -8.63 0.30 -9.18
C LEU A 33 -9.52 -0.31 -10.26
N ARG A 34 -9.36 -1.61 -10.53
CA ARG A 34 -10.24 -2.34 -11.44
C ARG A 34 -11.70 -2.36 -10.94
N LEU A 35 -11.92 -2.55 -9.63
CA LEU A 35 -13.26 -2.50 -9.04
C LEU A 35 -13.89 -1.11 -9.11
N LEU A 36 -13.08 -0.06 -9.10
CA LEU A 36 -13.51 1.33 -9.29
C LEU A 36 -13.69 1.70 -10.76
N GLU A 37 -13.36 0.80 -11.71
CA GLU A 37 -13.28 1.08 -13.15
C GLU A 37 -12.45 2.33 -13.43
N ARG A 38 -11.40 2.56 -12.61
CA ARG A 38 -10.57 3.75 -12.66
C ARG A 38 -9.36 3.54 -13.54
N ARG A 39 -9.15 4.44 -14.51
CA ARG A 39 -7.90 4.48 -15.26
C ARG A 39 -6.76 4.87 -14.33
N ALA A 40 -5.70 4.10 -14.35
CA ALA A 40 -4.49 4.35 -13.58
C ALA A 40 -3.29 3.66 -14.23
N HIS A 41 -2.10 4.10 -13.86
CA HIS A 41 -0.85 3.51 -14.27
C HIS A 41 -0.24 2.71 -13.12
N ILE A 42 -0.03 1.43 -13.32
CA ILE A 42 0.73 0.57 -12.40
C ILE A 42 2.18 0.59 -12.84
N VAL A 43 3.05 1.05 -11.98
CA VAL A 43 4.50 1.02 -12.18
C VAL A 43 5.08 0.09 -11.13
N ALA A 44 5.51 -1.09 -11.57
CA ALA A 44 5.92 -2.16 -10.69
C ALA A 44 7.38 -2.55 -10.95
N LYS A 45 8.10 -2.95 -9.89
CA LYS A 45 9.51 -3.31 -9.97
C LYS A 45 9.72 -4.77 -9.64
N CYS A 46 10.47 -5.51 -10.48
CA CYS A 46 10.89 -6.89 -10.24
C CYS A 46 12.11 -7.26 -11.11
N ALA A 47 12.74 -8.37 -10.78
CA ALA A 47 13.78 -8.96 -11.62
C ALA A 47 13.19 -9.44 -12.98
N PRO A 48 13.91 -9.30 -14.09
CA PRO A 48 13.44 -9.73 -15.41
C PRO A 48 13.05 -11.20 -15.48
N ASP A 49 13.78 -12.09 -14.79
CA ASP A 49 13.52 -13.52 -14.77
C ASP A 49 12.18 -13.90 -14.10
N ASP A 50 11.66 -13.05 -13.23
CA ASP A 50 10.39 -13.27 -12.55
C ASP A 50 9.18 -12.70 -13.32
N ARG A 51 9.40 -11.94 -14.39
CA ARG A 51 8.32 -11.36 -15.22
C ARG A 51 7.31 -12.39 -15.76
N PRO A 52 7.72 -13.62 -16.16
CA PRO A 52 6.77 -14.64 -16.59
C PRO A 52 5.74 -15.02 -15.52
N LEU A 53 6.09 -14.89 -14.23
CA LEU A 53 5.19 -15.15 -13.11
C LEU A 53 4.33 -13.93 -12.78
N VAL A 54 4.92 -12.73 -12.73
CA VAL A 54 4.25 -11.54 -12.15
C VAL A 54 3.47 -10.72 -13.19
N VAL A 55 3.93 -10.65 -14.46
CA VAL A 55 3.29 -9.81 -15.48
C VAL A 55 1.90 -10.29 -15.90
N PRO A 56 1.65 -11.60 -16.17
CA PRO A 56 0.33 -12.03 -16.62
C PRO A 56 -0.80 -11.67 -15.64
N PRO A 57 -0.70 -11.92 -14.32
CA PRO A 57 -1.74 -11.49 -13.38
C PRO A 57 -1.95 -9.98 -13.35
N LEU A 58 -0.87 -9.16 -13.42
CA LEU A 58 -0.98 -7.70 -13.48
C LEU A 58 -1.67 -7.24 -14.77
N ALA A 59 -1.35 -7.84 -15.90
CA ALA A 59 -1.97 -7.51 -17.19
C ALA A 59 -3.48 -7.80 -17.20
N THR A 60 -3.95 -8.84 -16.49
CA THR A 60 -5.39 -9.16 -16.38
C THR A 60 -6.20 -8.08 -15.66
N LEU A 61 -5.54 -7.15 -14.96
CA LEU A 61 -6.21 -6.02 -14.32
C LEU A 61 -6.73 -4.99 -15.34
N GLY A 62 -6.22 -5.00 -16.59
CA GLY A 62 -6.66 -4.10 -17.65
C GLY A 62 -6.24 -2.64 -17.43
N LEU A 63 -5.21 -2.41 -16.61
CA LEU A 63 -4.62 -1.10 -16.33
C LEU A 63 -3.35 -0.92 -17.16
N GLN A 64 -2.94 0.34 -17.37
CA GLN A 64 -1.61 0.61 -17.93
C GLN A 64 -0.55 0.02 -16.98
N LEU A 65 0.42 -0.72 -17.52
CA LEU A 65 1.47 -1.39 -16.76
C LEU A 65 2.84 -1.02 -17.33
N THR A 66 3.74 -0.60 -16.45
CA THR A 66 5.17 -0.46 -16.75
C THR A 66 5.96 -1.25 -15.73
N MET A 67 6.89 -2.08 -16.22
CA MET A 67 7.81 -2.83 -15.37
C MET A 67 9.16 -2.15 -15.35
N VAL A 68 9.66 -1.87 -14.15
CA VAL A 68 11.03 -1.40 -13.88
C VAL A 68 11.89 -2.60 -13.51
N ASP A 69 13.11 -2.64 -14.03
CA ASP A 69 14.06 -3.73 -13.74
C ASP A 69 14.63 -3.62 -12.33
N ALA A 70 14.77 -4.76 -11.69
CA ALA A 70 15.46 -4.96 -10.43
C ALA A 70 16.47 -6.12 -10.57
N GLU A 71 17.47 -6.18 -9.73
CA GLU A 71 18.33 -7.36 -9.60
C GLU A 71 17.61 -8.46 -8.79
N GLN A 72 16.81 -8.05 -7.78
CA GLN A 72 16.12 -8.95 -6.88
C GLN A 72 14.62 -8.60 -6.78
N THR A 73 13.75 -9.60 -6.96
CA THR A 73 12.32 -9.50 -6.64
C THR A 73 12.09 -9.80 -5.16
N ALA A 74 11.26 -9.03 -4.48
CA ALA A 74 10.82 -9.34 -3.13
C ALA A 74 10.07 -10.67 -3.09
N ALA A 75 10.26 -11.46 -2.02
CA ALA A 75 9.56 -12.73 -1.86
C ALA A 75 9.13 -12.94 -0.41
N PHE A 76 7.92 -13.49 -0.22
CA PHE A 76 7.37 -13.81 1.10
C PHE A 76 6.85 -15.25 1.15
N ALA A 77 7.03 -15.88 2.32
CA ALA A 77 6.29 -17.07 2.70
C ALA A 77 5.21 -16.67 3.72
N LEU A 78 3.97 -17.09 3.45
CA LEU A 78 2.82 -16.88 4.31
C LEU A 78 2.35 -18.24 4.83
N LEU A 79 2.40 -18.44 6.12
CA LEU A 79 1.99 -19.68 6.78
C LEU A 79 0.73 -19.41 7.60
N TYR A 80 -0.29 -20.24 7.42
CA TYR A 80 -1.55 -20.15 8.14
C TYR A 80 -1.71 -21.33 9.09
N GLU A 81 -1.82 -21.03 10.39
CA GLU A 81 -2.20 -21.99 11.43
C GLU A 81 -3.57 -21.58 11.98
N GLY A 82 -4.64 -22.10 11.39
CA GLY A 82 -6.00 -21.66 11.66
C GLY A 82 -6.23 -20.23 11.21
N GLU A 83 -6.52 -19.30 12.15
CA GLU A 83 -6.70 -17.87 11.87
C GLU A 83 -5.40 -17.06 12.03
N VAL A 84 -4.33 -17.68 12.54
CA VAL A 84 -3.05 -17.00 12.73
C VAL A 84 -2.23 -17.08 11.44
N ARG A 85 -1.77 -15.90 10.96
CA ARG A 85 -0.87 -15.80 9.83
C ARG A 85 0.53 -15.39 10.29
N THR A 86 1.52 -16.22 9.99
CA THR A 86 2.93 -15.89 10.10
C THR A 86 3.45 -15.49 8.71
N THR A 87 4.25 -14.46 8.63
CA THR A 87 4.84 -13.98 7.38
C THR A 87 6.35 -13.94 7.52
N GLU A 88 7.04 -14.55 6.57
CA GLU A 88 8.49 -14.52 6.47
C GLU A 88 8.90 -13.79 5.19
N LEU A 89 9.85 -12.87 5.30
CA LEU A 89 10.52 -12.24 4.16
C LEU A 89 11.62 -13.20 3.68
N GLN A 90 11.47 -13.70 2.45
CA GLN A 90 12.41 -14.66 1.86
C GLN A 90 13.48 -13.94 1.01
N ALA A 91 13.12 -12.81 0.41
CA ALA A 91 14.03 -11.95 -0.34
C ALA A 91 13.58 -10.49 -0.24
N VAL A 92 14.54 -9.59 -0.08
CA VAL A 92 14.32 -8.13 -0.12
C VAL A 92 14.42 -7.68 -1.57
N GLY A 93 13.44 -6.93 -2.04
CA GLY A 93 13.48 -6.32 -3.37
C GLY A 93 14.44 -5.12 -3.42
N ASP A 94 14.85 -4.73 -4.61
CA ASP A 94 15.71 -3.56 -4.78
C ASP A 94 14.97 -2.28 -4.40
N PRO A 95 15.67 -1.31 -3.78
CA PRO A 95 15.12 0.01 -3.49
C PRO A 95 14.82 0.78 -4.79
N TRP A 96 13.82 1.64 -4.71
CA TRP A 96 13.50 2.59 -5.77
C TRP A 96 14.48 3.75 -5.77
N LYS A 97 14.92 4.15 -6.97
CA LYS A 97 15.86 5.24 -7.18
C LYS A 97 15.18 6.39 -7.92
N PRO A 98 15.70 7.63 -7.82
CA PRO A 98 15.14 8.78 -8.56
C PRO A 98 15.00 8.55 -10.07
N GLU A 99 15.93 7.84 -10.70
CA GLU A 99 15.89 7.51 -12.13
C GLU A 99 14.73 6.61 -12.52
N ASP A 100 14.27 5.74 -11.63
CA ASP A 100 13.13 4.84 -11.87
C ASP A 100 11.82 5.61 -12.03
N LEU A 101 11.75 6.82 -11.47
CA LEU A 101 10.55 7.64 -11.45
C LEU A 101 10.14 8.16 -12.83
N ALA A 102 11.03 8.12 -13.83
CA ALA A 102 10.70 8.44 -15.21
C ALA A 102 9.56 7.55 -15.75
N ALA A 103 9.44 6.32 -15.22
CA ALA A 103 8.40 5.38 -15.58
C ALA A 103 6.97 5.82 -15.19
N ILE A 104 6.81 6.76 -14.24
CA ILE A 104 5.49 7.21 -13.74
C ILE A 104 4.78 8.13 -14.74
N GLY A 105 5.54 8.82 -15.60
CA GLY A 105 5.00 9.78 -16.55
C GLY A 105 4.40 11.03 -15.85
N ALA A 106 3.26 11.50 -16.37
CA ALA A 106 2.62 12.74 -15.95
C ALA A 106 1.65 12.60 -14.77
N ALA A 107 1.60 11.43 -14.08
CA ALA A 107 0.67 11.20 -12.98
C ALA A 107 0.89 12.21 -11.85
N GLN A 108 -0.17 12.91 -11.47
CA GLN A 108 -0.16 13.92 -10.41
C GLN A 108 -0.52 13.36 -9.03
N TRP A 109 -1.18 12.22 -9.00
CA TRP A 109 -1.59 11.51 -7.78
C TRP A 109 -0.93 10.15 -7.76
N VAL A 110 -0.03 9.91 -6.82
CA VAL A 110 0.76 8.69 -6.77
C VAL A 110 0.57 7.99 -5.43
N HIS A 111 0.20 6.71 -5.49
CA HIS A 111 0.22 5.82 -4.33
C HIS A 111 1.52 5.05 -4.31
N VAL A 112 2.30 5.23 -3.26
CA VAL A 112 3.51 4.47 -2.96
C VAL A 112 3.12 3.30 -2.08
N ALA A 113 3.36 2.10 -2.58
CA ALA A 113 3.03 0.83 -1.93
C ALA A 113 4.30 0.03 -1.63
N PRO A 114 5.08 0.44 -0.61
CA PRO A 114 6.31 -0.24 -0.22
C PRO A 114 5.99 -1.58 0.45
N LEU A 115 6.96 -2.49 0.43
CA LEU A 115 6.91 -3.77 1.14
C LEU A 115 7.69 -3.71 2.46
N VAL A 116 8.82 -3.00 2.45
CA VAL A 116 9.76 -2.85 3.58
C VAL A 116 10.34 -1.45 3.64
N GLN A 117 11.02 -1.11 4.74
CA GLN A 117 11.60 0.22 5.02
C GLN A 117 12.61 0.69 3.97
N SER A 118 13.34 -0.23 3.33
CA SER A 118 14.37 0.12 2.33
C SER A 118 13.82 0.42 0.95
N ASP A 119 12.52 0.17 0.67
CA ASP A 119 11.99 0.27 -0.68
C ASP A 119 12.04 1.69 -1.26
N PHE A 120 11.77 2.70 -0.44
CA PHE A 120 11.70 4.10 -0.90
C PHE A 120 12.56 5.02 -0.01
N PRO A 121 13.86 5.18 -0.33
CA PRO A 121 14.72 6.14 0.36
C PRO A 121 14.20 7.57 0.29
N ALA A 122 14.60 8.42 1.25
CA ALA A 122 14.13 9.81 1.35
C ALA A 122 14.42 10.62 0.07
N GLU A 123 15.56 10.42 -0.57
CA GLU A 123 15.92 11.07 -1.84
C GLU A 123 14.96 10.73 -2.98
N THR A 124 14.52 9.47 -3.05
CA THR A 124 13.52 9.02 -4.03
C THR A 124 12.16 9.63 -3.75
N MET A 125 11.77 9.69 -2.47
CA MET A 125 10.52 10.32 -2.06
C MET A 125 10.51 11.84 -2.33
N GLU A 126 11.65 12.52 -2.11
CA GLU A 126 11.81 13.94 -2.43
C GLU A 126 11.64 14.19 -3.94
N ALA A 127 12.32 13.41 -4.77
CA ALA A 127 12.18 13.52 -6.23
C ALA A 127 10.74 13.19 -6.70
N LEU A 128 10.08 12.21 -6.06
CA LEU A 128 8.71 11.82 -6.38
C LEU A 128 7.70 12.93 -6.07
N ALA A 129 7.87 13.61 -4.94
CA ALA A 129 6.90 14.59 -4.45
C ALA A 129 6.84 15.88 -5.29
N VAL A 130 7.84 16.15 -6.15
CA VAL A 130 7.88 17.34 -6.98
C VAL A 130 6.65 17.41 -7.90
N GLY A 131 5.74 18.36 -7.61
CA GLY A 131 4.52 18.58 -8.39
C GLY A 131 3.45 17.49 -8.26
N ARG A 132 3.57 16.57 -7.28
CA ARG A 132 2.66 15.45 -7.08
C ARG A 132 2.04 15.42 -5.69
N LYS A 133 0.90 14.79 -5.58
CA LYS A 133 0.27 14.40 -4.33
C LYS A 133 0.61 12.93 -4.06
N VAL A 134 1.35 12.68 -2.99
CA VAL A 134 1.88 11.36 -2.66
C VAL A 134 1.11 10.75 -1.50
N SER A 135 0.56 9.57 -1.75
CA SER A 135 0.01 8.66 -0.75
C SER A 135 1.05 7.60 -0.41
N TYR A 136 1.17 7.23 0.85
CA TYR A 136 2.13 6.23 1.30
C TYR A 136 1.50 5.20 2.23
N ASP A 137 1.79 3.92 2.00
CA ASP A 137 1.40 2.84 2.91
C ASP A 137 2.44 2.68 4.03
N GLY A 138 1.99 2.75 5.29
CA GLY A 138 2.83 2.78 6.46
C GLY A 138 3.68 1.54 6.72
N GLN A 139 3.36 0.41 6.08
CA GLN A 139 4.21 -0.79 6.21
C GLN A 139 5.65 -0.52 5.81
N GLY A 140 5.90 0.37 4.85
CA GLY A 140 7.23 0.81 4.46
C GLY A 140 7.94 1.71 5.47
N LEU A 141 7.30 2.10 6.57
CA LEU A 141 7.94 2.82 7.67
C LEU A 141 8.31 1.90 8.84
N VAL A 142 7.71 0.70 8.91
CA VAL A 142 7.87 -0.15 10.11
C VAL A 142 8.39 -1.55 9.80
N ARG A 143 8.17 -2.07 8.60
CA ARG A 143 8.58 -3.44 8.28
C ARG A 143 10.07 -3.49 7.97
N CYS A 144 10.83 -4.19 8.84
CA CYS A 144 12.27 -4.33 8.68
C CYS A 144 12.63 -5.02 7.35
N ALA A 145 13.67 -4.53 6.68
CA ALA A 145 14.19 -5.09 5.43
C ALA A 145 15.20 -6.21 5.70
N GLU A 146 14.80 -7.22 6.47
CA GLU A 146 15.66 -8.34 6.87
C GLU A 146 14.97 -9.67 6.55
N VAL A 147 15.70 -10.57 5.90
CA VAL A 147 15.23 -11.93 5.60
C VAL A 147 14.95 -12.69 6.91
N GLY A 148 13.84 -13.43 6.92
CA GLY A 148 13.35 -14.17 8.07
C GLY A 148 11.96 -13.73 8.49
N GLN A 149 11.56 -14.04 9.72
CA GLN A 149 10.26 -13.63 10.24
C GLN A 149 10.11 -12.11 10.20
N VAL A 150 9.01 -11.64 9.61
CA VAL A 150 8.73 -10.20 9.51
C VAL A 150 8.67 -9.57 10.89
N ARG A 151 9.49 -8.52 11.09
CA ARG A 151 9.55 -7.72 12.31
C ARG A 151 9.23 -6.27 11.98
N PHE A 152 8.73 -5.56 12.98
CA PHE A 152 8.43 -4.13 12.91
C PHE A 152 9.28 -3.37 13.90
N ASP A 153 9.81 -2.21 13.47
CA ASP A 153 10.44 -1.24 14.32
C ASP A 153 10.15 0.19 13.86
N ASP A 154 10.61 1.19 14.59
CA ASP A 154 10.46 2.62 14.31
C ASP A 154 11.74 3.27 13.75
N GLN A 155 12.68 2.46 13.24
CA GLN A 155 14.01 2.89 12.78
C GLN A 155 14.01 3.29 11.28
N PHE A 156 13.01 4.04 10.85
CA PHE A 156 12.95 4.55 9.48
C PHE A 156 13.50 5.98 9.36
N ASP A 157 13.90 6.35 8.14
CA ASP A 157 14.30 7.73 7.84
C ASP A 157 13.08 8.67 7.87
N ARG A 158 13.04 9.56 8.87
CA ARG A 158 11.93 10.49 9.06
C ARG A 158 11.80 11.54 7.95
N ASP A 159 12.84 11.74 7.14
CA ASP A 159 12.78 12.66 6.00
C ASP A 159 11.81 12.15 4.91
N VAL A 160 11.51 10.84 4.88
CA VAL A 160 10.46 10.26 4.05
C VAL A 160 9.10 10.95 4.30
N LEU A 161 8.76 11.23 5.58
CA LEU A 161 7.46 11.81 5.95
C LEU A 161 7.20 13.20 5.36
N ARG A 162 8.26 13.99 5.14
CA ARG A 162 8.13 15.36 4.57
C ARG A 162 7.56 15.38 3.17
N ASN A 163 7.65 14.25 2.47
CA ASN A 163 7.27 14.09 1.08
C ASN A 163 5.90 13.41 0.90
N ILE A 164 5.21 13.13 2.00
CA ILE A 164 3.91 12.43 2.01
C ILE A 164 2.78 13.45 2.17
N THR A 165 1.80 13.40 1.27
CA THR A 165 0.57 14.20 1.38
C THR A 165 -0.43 13.53 2.30
N PHE A 166 -0.60 12.21 2.17
CA PHE A 166 -1.37 11.44 3.13
C PHE A 166 -0.74 10.07 3.39
N LEU A 167 -0.81 9.66 4.65
CA LEU A 167 -0.26 8.42 5.18
C LEU A 167 -1.40 7.50 5.64
N LYS A 168 -1.40 6.27 5.16
CA LYS A 168 -2.25 5.21 5.71
C LYS A 168 -1.41 4.37 6.65
N LEU A 169 -1.90 4.14 7.85
CA LEU A 169 -1.32 3.24 8.84
C LEU A 169 -2.34 2.16 9.21
N ALA A 170 -1.90 0.91 9.34
CA ALA A 170 -2.64 -0.08 10.11
C ALA A 170 -2.46 0.19 11.60
N GLU A 171 -3.35 -0.33 12.45
CA GLU A 171 -3.27 -0.17 13.91
C GLU A 171 -1.91 -0.61 14.46
N GLU A 172 -1.40 -1.75 13.99
CA GLU A 172 -0.11 -2.28 14.41
C GLU A 172 1.04 -1.33 14.01
N GLU A 173 1.03 -0.81 12.78
CA GLU A 173 2.00 0.15 12.27
C GLU A 173 1.96 1.47 13.06
N ALA A 174 0.75 1.97 13.32
CA ALA A 174 0.55 3.16 14.13
C ALA A 174 1.08 2.99 15.55
N SER A 175 0.87 1.82 16.16
CA SER A 175 1.34 1.52 17.52
C SER A 175 2.87 1.49 17.60
N VAL A 176 3.55 1.01 16.56
CA VAL A 176 5.02 1.00 16.50
C VAL A 176 5.56 2.43 16.39
N ILE A 177 5.02 3.25 15.49
CA ILE A 177 5.54 4.61 15.21
C ILE A 177 5.18 5.61 16.32
N LEU A 178 3.95 5.52 16.84
CA LEU A 178 3.35 6.54 17.72
C LEU A 178 3.32 6.12 19.18
N ARG A 179 3.42 4.82 19.49
CA ARG A 179 3.18 4.21 20.80
C ARG A 179 1.74 4.42 21.29
N ASP A 180 1.36 5.68 21.51
CA ASP A 180 -0.02 6.09 21.81
C ASP A 180 -0.61 6.78 20.59
N VAL A 181 -1.69 6.21 20.02
CA VAL A 181 -2.36 6.77 18.83
C VAL A 181 -3.38 7.81 19.28
N ASN A 182 -3.01 9.08 19.20
CA ASN A 182 -3.86 10.21 19.50
C ASN A 182 -3.52 11.40 18.59
N GLU A 183 -4.33 12.43 18.60
CA GLU A 183 -4.19 13.62 17.76
C GLU A 183 -2.77 14.22 17.84
N ARG A 184 -2.25 14.44 19.05
CA ARG A 184 -0.92 15.05 19.25
C ARG A 184 0.21 14.18 18.72
N SER A 185 0.12 12.86 18.86
CA SER A 185 1.14 11.95 18.35
C SER A 185 1.14 11.90 16.82
N VAL A 186 -0.05 11.93 16.21
CA VAL A 186 -0.23 11.97 14.76
C VAL A 186 0.26 13.30 14.17
N GLU A 187 -0.08 14.44 14.80
CA GLU A 187 0.41 15.77 14.38
C GLU A 187 1.95 15.86 14.33
N ARG A 188 2.64 15.18 15.26
CA ARG A 188 4.12 15.14 15.27
C ARG A 188 4.75 14.41 14.09
N LEU A 189 3.97 13.63 13.31
CA LEU A 189 4.46 13.08 12.06
C LEU A 189 4.67 14.16 10.98
N GLY A 190 3.98 15.30 11.10
CA GLY A 190 4.06 16.39 10.12
C GLY A 190 3.40 16.08 8.78
N VAL A 191 2.64 15.00 8.69
CA VAL A 191 1.91 14.61 7.47
C VAL A 191 0.52 15.25 7.48
N PRO A 192 0.11 15.95 6.40
CA PRO A 192 -1.16 16.70 6.38
C PRO A 192 -2.42 15.87 6.63
N GLU A 193 -2.43 14.64 6.13
CA GLU A 193 -3.55 13.71 6.30
C GLU A 193 -3.02 12.34 6.74
N VAL A 194 -3.50 11.81 7.85
CA VAL A 194 -3.19 10.46 8.32
C VAL A 194 -4.47 9.69 8.52
N VAL A 195 -4.51 8.46 8.02
CA VAL A 195 -5.62 7.55 8.25
C VAL A 195 -5.11 6.30 8.95
N VAL A 196 -5.62 6.01 10.13
CA VAL A 196 -5.32 4.78 10.87
C VAL A 196 -6.48 3.81 10.67
N THR A 197 -6.19 2.61 10.15
CA THR A 197 -7.17 1.55 9.90
C THR A 197 -7.14 0.52 11.03
N TYR A 198 -8.30 0.15 11.55
CA TYR A 198 -8.50 -0.78 12.67
C TYR A 198 -9.22 -2.05 12.23
N GLY A 199 -8.96 -2.51 11.01
CA GLY A 199 -9.60 -3.71 10.45
C GLY A 199 -11.13 -3.61 10.46
N SER A 200 -11.80 -4.57 11.09
CA SER A 200 -13.27 -4.63 11.18
C SER A 200 -13.90 -3.52 12.02
N ARG A 201 -13.11 -2.75 12.75
CA ARG A 201 -13.58 -1.59 13.55
C ARG A 201 -13.61 -0.28 12.75
N GLY A 202 -13.18 -0.30 11.47
CA GLY A 202 -13.18 0.87 10.61
C GLY A 202 -11.84 1.62 10.61
N SER A 203 -11.89 2.94 10.53
CA SER A 203 -10.70 3.79 10.50
C SER A 203 -10.93 5.10 11.22
N VAL A 204 -9.83 5.82 11.53
CA VAL A 204 -9.85 7.18 12.06
C VAL A 204 -9.06 8.06 11.12
N VAL A 205 -9.65 9.18 10.72
CA VAL A 205 -9.03 10.19 9.86
C VAL A 205 -8.56 11.36 10.72
N TYR A 206 -7.29 11.71 10.58
CA TYR A 206 -6.66 12.89 11.18
C TYR A 206 -6.30 13.85 10.06
N ALA A 207 -6.98 14.98 9.99
CA ALA A 207 -6.76 15.97 8.93
C ALA A 207 -7.25 17.35 9.35
N GLY A 208 -6.44 18.39 9.12
CA GLY A 208 -6.81 19.78 9.40
C GLY A 208 -7.07 20.10 10.87
N GLY A 209 -6.48 19.36 11.81
CA GLY A 209 -6.70 19.47 13.25
C GLY A 209 -7.96 18.73 13.76
N ASP A 210 -8.67 18.02 12.88
CA ASP A 210 -9.84 17.22 13.25
C ASP A 210 -9.51 15.74 13.32
N THR A 211 -10.14 15.04 14.27
CA THR A 211 -10.08 13.58 14.42
C THR A 211 -11.46 13.00 14.20
N THR A 212 -11.66 12.25 13.11
CA THR A 212 -12.97 11.74 12.72
C THR A 212 -12.99 10.23 12.56
N PRO A 213 -13.76 9.47 13.32
CA PRO A 213 -13.94 8.03 13.12
C PRO A 213 -14.83 7.76 11.90
N VAL A 214 -14.44 6.72 11.14
CA VAL A 214 -15.19 6.20 9.99
C VAL A 214 -15.49 4.73 10.24
N PRO A 215 -16.71 4.37 10.61
CA PRO A 215 -17.09 3.00 10.90
C PRO A 215 -17.14 2.14 9.63
N CYS A 216 -17.00 0.83 9.79
CA CYS A 216 -17.25 -0.14 8.75
C CYS A 216 -18.19 -1.25 9.24
N HIS A 217 -18.69 -2.06 8.29
CA HIS A 217 -19.43 -3.28 8.60
C HIS A 217 -18.51 -4.49 8.40
N PRO A 218 -18.27 -5.32 9.44
CA PRO A 218 -17.36 -6.45 9.33
C PRO A 218 -17.91 -7.53 8.37
N ILE A 219 -17.04 -8.06 7.52
CA ILE A 219 -17.31 -9.21 6.65
C ILE A 219 -16.39 -10.34 7.11
N GLN A 220 -16.97 -11.43 7.61
CA GLN A 220 -16.26 -12.55 8.20
C GLN A 220 -16.05 -13.70 7.20
N GLY A 221 -15.05 -14.54 7.46
CA GLY A 221 -14.79 -15.78 6.72
C GLY A 221 -14.23 -15.55 5.31
N VAL A 222 -13.46 -14.47 5.11
CA VAL A 222 -12.82 -14.14 3.83
C VAL A 222 -11.36 -13.78 4.04
N ASP A 223 -10.55 -14.01 3.01
CA ASP A 223 -9.15 -13.57 2.99
C ASP A 223 -9.07 -12.03 2.96
N LEU A 224 -8.32 -11.46 3.92
CA LEU A 224 -8.15 -10.02 4.08
C LEU A 224 -6.87 -9.48 3.42
N THR A 225 -6.09 -10.33 2.75
CA THR A 225 -4.83 -9.94 2.09
C THR A 225 -5.08 -8.82 1.07
N GLY A 226 -4.27 -7.76 1.13
CA GLY A 226 -4.38 -6.59 0.25
C GLY A 226 -5.53 -5.62 0.56
N CYS A 227 -6.31 -5.82 1.65
CA CYS A 227 -7.35 -4.85 2.04
C CYS A 227 -6.76 -3.48 2.37
N GLY A 228 -5.58 -3.41 2.98
CA GLY A 228 -4.85 -2.16 3.25
C GLY A 228 -4.50 -1.43 1.97
N ASP A 229 -3.93 -2.13 0.99
CA ASP A 229 -3.58 -1.58 -0.32
C ASP A 229 -4.82 -1.04 -1.06
N VAL A 230 -5.91 -1.82 -1.07
CA VAL A 230 -7.18 -1.41 -1.69
C VAL A 230 -7.78 -0.20 -0.99
N PHE A 231 -7.67 -0.10 0.34
CA PHE A 231 -8.09 1.08 1.09
C PHE A 231 -7.24 2.29 0.70
N GLY A 232 -5.90 2.17 0.71
CA GLY A 232 -4.97 3.25 0.38
C GLY A 232 -5.22 3.83 -1.01
N VAL A 233 -5.29 2.98 -2.03
CA VAL A 233 -5.55 3.42 -3.41
C VAL A 233 -6.97 3.95 -3.59
N GLY A 234 -7.96 3.39 -2.90
CA GLY A 234 -9.34 3.88 -2.91
C GLY A 234 -9.47 5.28 -2.29
N TYR A 235 -8.73 5.53 -1.20
CA TYR A 235 -8.63 6.84 -0.60
C TYR A 235 -8.00 7.85 -1.57
N LEU A 236 -6.84 7.52 -2.17
CA LEU A 236 -6.19 8.37 -3.16
C LEU A 236 -7.11 8.71 -4.32
N ALA A 237 -7.80 7.71 -4.89
CA ALA A 237 -8.74 7.92 -5.99
C ALA A 237 -9.85 8.90 -5.60
N ALA A 238 -10.43 8.73 -4.42
CA ALA A 238 -11.47 9.64 -3.90
C ALA A 238 -10.95 11.06 -3.69
N ARG A 239 -9.72 11.22 -3.16
CA ARG A 239 -9.06 12.52 -3.00
C ARG A 239 -8.80 13.18 -4.36
N SER A 240 -8.39 12.42 -5.36
CA SER A 240 -8.17 12.92 -6.73
C SER A 240 -9.47 13.34 -7.43
N ASP A 241 -10.62 12.83 -6.98
CA ASP A 241 -11.97 13.25 -7.42
C ASP A 241 -12.47 14.49 -6.66
N GLY A 242 -11.66 15.06 -5.74
CA GLY A 242 -11.99 16.26 -4.98
C GLY A 242 -12.77 16.00 -3.68
N LEU A 243 -12.95 14.75 -3.25
CA LEU A 243 -13.62 14.47 -1.98
C LEU A 243 -12.73 14.90 -0.81
N GLY A 244 -13.34 15.43 0.26
CA GLY A 244 -12.63 15.69 1.51
C GLY A 244 -12.17 14.41 2.22
N PRO A 245 -11.24 14.49 3.20
CA PRO A 245 -10.58 13.33 3.82
C PRO A 245 -11.55 12.29 4.37
N VAL A 246 -12.56 12.70 5.12
CA VAL A 246 -13.57 11.80 5.72
C VAL A 246 -14.43 11.10 4.64
N ALA A 247 -14.83 11.84 3.60
CA ALA A 247 -15.61 11.28 2.50
C ALA A 247 -14.76 10.28 1.68
N ALA A 248 -13.47 10.57 1.50
CA ALA A 248 -12.52 9.68 0.85
C ALA A 248 -12.34 8.37 1.65
N ALA A 249 -12.20 8.44 2.98
CA ALA A 249 -12.11 7.27 3.83
C ALA A 249 -13.39 6.40 3.79
N ARG A 250 -14.57 7.03 3.77
CA ARG A 250 -15.85 6.30 3.60
C ARG A 250 -15.91 5.57 2.25
N ARG A 251 -15.46 6.21 1.17
CA ARG A 251 -15.41 5.60 -0.16
C ARG A 251 -14.41 4.45 -0.22
N ALA A 252 -13.23 4.60 0.39
CA ALA A 252 -12.22 3.54 0.52
C ALA A 252 -12.77 2.35 1.31
N THR A 253 -13.46 2.59 2.43
CA THR A 253 -14.12 1.54 3.22
C THR A 253 -15.17 0.78 2.39
N ALA A 254 -15.99 1.48 1.60
CA ALA A 254 -16.97 0.85 0.72
C ALA A 254 -16.30 -0.01 -0.37
N LEU A 255 -15.16 0.43 -0.91
CA LEU A 255 -14.40 -0.32 -1.90
C LEU A 255 -13.85 -1.63 -1.30
N VAL A 256 -13.28 -1.58 -0.09
CA VAL A 256 -12.82 -2.79 0.61
C VAL A 256 -14.00 -3.75 0.87
N ALA A 257 -15.16 -3.24 1.30
CA ALA A 257 -16.35 -4.07 1.49
C ALA A 257 -16.81 -4.74 0.18
N LEU A 258 -16.73 -4.05 -0.95
CA LEU A 258 -17.01 -4.61 -2.28
C LEU A 258 -16.02 -5.73 -2.65
N LEU A 259 -14.72 -5.52 -2.43
CA LEU A 259 -13.68 -6.53 -2.64
C LEU A 259 -14.00 -7.80 -1.84
N LEU A 260 -14.24 -7.66 -0.53
CA LEU A 260 -14.49 -8.79 0.37
C LEU A 260 -15.80 -9.51 0.03
N THR A 261 -16.85 -8.79 -0.36
CA THR A 261 -18.11 -9.37 -0.81
C THR A 261 -17.90 -10.20 -2.08
N ASN A 262 -17.11 -9.72 -3.02
CA ASN A 262 -16.78 -10.45 -4.25
C ASN A 262 -15.96 -11.72 -3.97
N ARG A 263 -15.01 -11.65 -3.02
CA ARG A 263 -14.23 -12.82 -2.56
C ARG A 263 -15.14 -13.87 -1.91
N LYS A 264 -16.09 -13.45 -1.09
CA LYS A 264 -17.06 -14.34 -0.42
C LYS A 264 -17.96 -15.09 -1.41
N ARG A 265 -18.36 -14.43 -2.51
CA ARG A 265 -19.22 -15.04 -3.55
C ARG A 265 -18.51 -16.06 -4.44
N ARG A 266 -17.17 -16.06 -4.45
CA ARG A 266 -16.35 -16.97 -5.28
C ARG A 266 -15.91 -18.25 -4.56
N ARG A 267 -16.12 -18.30 -3.25
CA ARG A 267 -15.99 -19.51 -2.42
C ARG A 267 -17.28 -20.29 -2.38
#